data_a85fd24ace4dece7e330a62b906de1bf
#
_entry.id   a85fd24ace4dece7e330a62b906de1bf
#
_cell.length_a   1.000
_cell.length_b   1.000
_cell.length_c   1.000
_cell.angle_alpha   90.00
_cell.angle_beta   90.00
_cell.angle_gamma   90.00
#
_symmetry.space_group_name_H-M   'P 1'
#
loop_
_entity.id
_entity.type
_entity.pdbx_description
1 polymer ?
#
loop_
_entity_poly.entity_id
_entity_poly.type
_entity_poly.pdbx_seq_one_letter_code
_entity_poly.pdbx_strand_id
1 'polypeptide(L)'
;MSILNKILKTFIGDKTKKDLSKITPLIKEINDYQKSFESLSNDELREKTIFFKSKLNKENKNHNEKINKLNNDVKKTNDIDEKESLYKEIDQEINNMQINTDSILSGLLTQAFAVVKETARRFVINKEIEVIATSYDRELSQEKSYVNLTKDKAIWSNSWDAAGKPITWDMIHYDVQLIGGIS
;
A
#
# COMPACT_ATOMS: atom_id res chain seq x y z
N MET A 1 28.22 -1.58 14.11
CA MET A 1 27.22 -2.59 14.51
C MET A 1 25.99 -1.84 15.01
N SER A 2 24.86 -1.99 14.33
CA SER A 2 23.62 -1.25 14.60
C SER A 2 23.05 -1.60 15.97
N ILE A 3 22.45 -0.60 16.66
CA ILE A 3 21.72 -0.73 17.92
C ILE A 3 20.65 -1.83 17.83
N LEU A 4 20.08 -2.01 16.64
CA LEU A 4 19.12 -3.09 16.30
C LEU A 4 19.70 -4.48 16.61
N ASN A 5 20.97 -4.75 16.26
CA ASN A 5 21.61 -6.04 16.52
C ASN A 5 21.84 -6.33 18.03
N LYS A 6 21.86 -5.29 18.87
CA LYS A 6 22.03 -5.44 20.32
C LYS A 6 20.71 -5.78 21.02
N ILE A 7 19.62 -5.17 20.60
CA ILE A 7 18.26 -5.43 21.15
C ILE A 7 17.78 -6.82 20.74
N LEU A 8 18.06 -7.23 19.49
CA LEU A 8 17.70 -8.52 18.94
C LEU A 8 18.36 -9.72 19.64
N LYS A 9 19.54 -9.54 20.26
CA LYS A 9 20.27 -10.64 20.91
C LYS A 9 19.72 -11.05 22.28
N THR A 10 18.92 -10.23 22.94
CA THR A 10 18.61 -10.41 24.36
C THR A 10 17.22 -11.00 24.66
N PHE A 11 16.27 -10.97 23.70
CA PHE A 11 14.86 -11.32 24.00
C PHE A 11 14.15 -12.26 23.00
N ILE A 12 14.85 -12.84 22.02
CA ILE A 12 14.16 -13.44 20.86
C ILE A 12 14.46 -14.94 20.76
N GLY A 13 13.40 -15.78 20.80
CA GLY A 13 13.47 -17.23 20.58
C GLY A 13 13.89 -17.56 19.12
N ASP A 14 14.31 -18.82 18.88
CA ASP A 14 14.88 -19.22 17.57
C ASP A 14 13.93 -19.05 16.38
N LYS A 15 12.62 -19.15 16.58
CA LYS A 15 11.62 -18.88 15.55
C LYS A 15 11.66 -17.43 15.09
N THR A 16 11.70 -16.50 16.02
CA THR A 16 11.75 -15.06 15.73
C THR A 16 13.06 -14.65 15.05
N LYS A 17 14.18 -15.31 15.37
CA LYS A 17 15.47 -15.07 14.66
C LYS A 17 15.38 -15.48 13.20
N LYS A 18 14.71 -16.60 12.89
CA LYS A 18 14.52 -17.08 11.53
C LYS A 18 13.60 -16.13 10.73
N ASP A 19 12.53 -15.64 11.36
CA ASP A 19 11.61 -14.71 10.70
C ASP A 19 12.29 -13.35 10.45
N LEU A 20 13.04 -12.82 11.42
CA LEU A 20 13.83 -11.60 11.26
C LEU A 20 14.91 -11.72 10.18
N SER A 21 15.53 -12.89 10.02
CA SER A 21 16.52 -13.09 8.95
C SER A 21 15.92 -12.96 7.55
N LYS A 22 14.62 -13.27 7.38
CA LYS A 22 13.90 -13.10 6.12
C LYS A 22 13.46 -11.65 5.90
N ILE A 23 13.10 -10.94 6.97
CA ILE A 23 12.57 -9.57 6.90
C ILE A 23 13.70 -8.53 6.78
N THR A 24 14.87 -8.76 7.39
CA THR A 24 15.99 -7.83 7.36
C THR A 24 16.40 -7.38 5.94
N PRO A 25 16.50 -8.26 4.94
CA PRO A 25 16.79 -7.84 3.56
C PRO A 25 15.72 -6.89 2.99
N LEU A 26 14.43 -7.14 3.31
CA LEU A 26 13.32 -6.30 2.86
C LEU A 26 13.41 -4.89 3.46
N ILE A 27 13.79 -4.77 4.74
CA ILE A 27 14.01 -3.47 5.38
C ILE A 27 15.11 -2.68 4.68
N LYS A 28 16.22 -3.35 4.32
CA LYS A 28 17.27 -2.71 3.56
C LYS A 28 16.74 -2.21 2.21
N GLU A 29 16.00 -3.03 1.49
CA GLU A 29 15.43 -2.69 0.19
C GLU A 29 14.44 -1.51 0.31
N ILE A 30 13.56 -1.50 1.34
CA ILE A 30 12.67 -0.36 1.63
C ILE A 30 13.47 0.93 1.81
N ASN A 31 14.56 0.89 2.58
CA ASN A 31 15.38 2.06 2.83
C ASN A 31 16.13 2.53 1.55
N ASP A 32 16.58 1.60 0.73
CA ASP A 32 17.23 1.90 -0.55
C ASP A 32 16.21 2.54 -1.53
N TYR A 33 14.98 2.02 -1.64
CA TYR A 33 13.90 2.65 -2.42
C TYR A 33 13.51 4.01 -1.87
N GLN A 34 13.31 4.14 -0.55
CA GLN A 34 12.96 5.42 0.07
C GLN A 34 13.99 6.50 -0.28
N LYS A 35 15.29 6.17 -0.18
CA LYS A 35 16.36 7.08 -0.57
C LYS A 35 16.30 7.47 -2.05
N SER A 36 15.98 6.53 -2.93
CA SER A 36 15.83 6.82 -4.35
C SER A 36 14.61 7.71 -4.66
N PHE A 37 13.58 7.67 -3.81
CA PHE A 37 12.36 8.48 -3.96
C PHE A 37 12.53 9.91 -3.45
N GLU A 38 13.60 10.24 -2.73
CA GLU A 38 13.86 11.60 -2.25
C GLU A 38 13.97 12.62 -3.40
N SER A 39 14.45 12.19 -4.57
CA SER A 39 14.58 13.03 -5.76
C SER A 39 13.28 13.25 -6.54
N LEU A 40 12.23 12.49 -6.26
CA LEU A 40 10.94 12.62 -6.92
C LEU A 40 10.20 13.86 -6.43
N SER A 41 9.43 14.50 -7.32
CA SER A 41 8.42 15.49 -6.92
C SER A 41 7.30 14.85 -6.09
N ASN A 42 6.46 15.65 -5.46
CA ASN A 42 5.33 15.13 -4.68
C ASN A 42 4.31 14.39 -5.57
N ASP A 43 4.07 14.90 -6.77
CA ASP A 43 3.18 14.25 -7.73
C ASP A 43 3.75 12.93 -8.24
N GLU A 44 5.04 12.86 -8.59
CA GLU A 44 5.70 11.61 -9.01
C GLU A 44 5.69 10.55 -7.89
N LEU A 45 5.88 10.96 -6.62
CA LEU A 45 5.77 10.02 -5.50
C LEU A 45 4.33 9.50 -5.37
N ARG A 46 3.33 10.37 -5.53
CA ARG A 46 1.90 10.02 -5.51
C ARG A 46 1.53 9.07 -6.64
N GLU A 47 2.09 9.27 -7.84
CA GLU A 47 1.89 8.40 -9.00
C GLU A 47 2.37 6.97 -8.79
N LYS A 48 3.33 6.71 -7.89
CA LYS A 48 3.72 5.35 -7.53
C LYS A 48 2.53 4.51 -7.04
N THR A 49 1.65 5.09 -6.22
CA THR A 49 0.44 4.39 -5.75
C THR A 49 -0.52 4.08 -6.89
N ILE A 50 -0.67 5.01 -7.85
CA ILE A 50 -1.50 4.80 -9.05
C ILE A 50 -0.92 3.67 -9.89
N PHE A 51 0.40 3.67 -10.06
CA PHE A 51 1.11 2.59 -10.77
C PHE A 51 0.88 1.22 -10.11
N PHE A 52 0.99 1.11 -8.77
CA PHE A 52 0.76 -0.16 -8.06
C PHE A 52 -0.66 -0.68 -8.27
N LYS A 53 -1.66 0.20 -8.15
CA LYS A 53 -3.07 -0.14 -8.40
C LYS A 53 -3.30 -0.57 -9.86
N SER A 54 -2.71 0.14 -10.81
CA SER A 54 -2.85 -0.18 -12.24
C SER A 54 -2.23 -1.53 -12.59
N LYS A 55 -1.08 -1.87 -11.99
CA LYS A 55 -0.42 -3.17 -12.15
C LYS A 55 -1.31 -4.30 -11.63
N LEU A 56 -1.87 -4.17 -10.41
CA LEU A 56 -2.81 -5.14 -9.85
C LEU A 56 -4.02 -5.35 -10.76
N ASN A 57 -4.65 -4.27 -11.22
CA ASN A 57 -5.82 -4.33 -12.07
C ASN A 57 -5.52 -4.99 -13.43
N LYS A 58 -4.38 -4.65 -14.02
CA LYS A 58 -3.94 -5.21 -15.31
C LYS A 58 -3.72 -6.72 -15.23
N GLU A 59 -2.97 -7.16 -14.22
CA GLU A 59 -2.62 -8.57 -14.06
C GLU A 59 -3.84 -9.44 -13.68
N ASN A 60 -4.81 -8.88 -12.94
CA ASN A 60 -6.04 -9.59 -12.58
C ASN A 60 -7.18 -9.46 -13.59
N LYS A 61 -6.99 -8.70 -14.68
CA LYS A 61 -8.04 -8.43 -15.66
C LYS A 61 -8.62 -9.71 -16.27
N ASN A 62 -7.77 -10.62 -16.72
CA ASN A 62 -8.18 -11.87 -17.35
C ASN A 62 -8.97 -12.77 -16.38
N HIS A 63 -8.56 -12.84 -15.11
CA HIS A 63 -9.29 -13.58 -14.07
C HIS A 63 -10.68 -13.00 -13.86
N ASN A 64 -10.79 -11.67 -13.73
CA ASN A 64 -12.07 -10.99 -13.57
C ASN A 64 -13.00 -11.21 -14.77
N GLU A 65 -12.48 -11.13 -15.99
CA GLU A 65 -13.27 -11.39 -17.21
C GLU A 65 -13.79 -12.83 -17.25
N LYS A 66 -12.95 -13.81 -16.87
CA LYS A 66 -13.35 -15.22 -16.81
C LYS A 66 -14.41 -15.48 -15.74
N ILE A 67 -14.23 -14.95 -14.53
CA ILE A 67 -15.21 -15.05 -13.44
C ILE A 67 -16.54 -14.43 -13.86
N ASN A 68 -16.52 -13.25 -14.51
CA ASN A 68 -17.75 -12.60 -14.99
C ASN A 68 -18.46 -13.44 -16.06
N LYS A 69 -17.72 -14.07 -16.97
CA LYS A 69 -18.29 -14.99 -17.97
C LYS A 69 -18.96 -16.18 -17.30
N LEU A 70 -18.25 -16.87 -16.40
CA LEU A 70 -18.80 -18.02 -15.68
C LEU A 70 -20.05 -17.65 -14.88
N ASN A 71 -20.05 -16.52 -14.18
CA ASN A 71 -21.23 -16.02 -13.47
C ASN A 71 -22.44 -15.75 -14.42
N ASN A 72 -22.18 -15.30 -15.63
CA ASN A 72 -23.23 -15.12 -16.63
C ASN A 72 -23.76 -16.48 -17.16
N ASP A 73 -22.90 -17.48 -17.27
CA ASP A 73 -23.29 -18.80 -17.70
C ASP A 73 -24.12 -19.52 -16.63
N VAL A 74 -23.78 -19.37 -15.34
CA VAL A 74 -24.63 -19.82 -14.21
C VAL A 74 -26.06 -19.26 -14.28
N LYS A 75 -26.23 -18.00 -14.72
CA LYS A 75 -27.54 -17.37 -14.83
C LYS A 75 -28.39 -17.91 -16.02
N LYS A 76 -27.73 -18.49 -17.03
CA LYS A 76 -28.40 -18.98 -18.26
C LYS A 76 -28.86 -20.41 -18.15
N THR A 77 -28.20 -21.26 -17.36
CA THR A 77 -28.56 -22.65 -17.19
C THR A 77 -29.57 -22.84 -16.05
N ASN A 78 -30.48 -23.82 -16.21
CA ASN A 78 -31.37 -24.28 -15.14
C ASN A 78 -30.97 -25.67 -14.61
N ASP A 79 -29.99 -26.30 -15.23
CA ASP A 79 -29.45 -27.58 -14.82
C ASP A 79 -28.65 -27.44 -13.51
N ILE A 80 -28.97 -28.27 -12.52
CA ILE A 80 -28.36 -28.20 -11.19
C ILE A 80 -26.92 -28.70 -11.23
N ASP A 81 -26.65 -29.78 -11.96
CA ASP A 81 -25.32 -30.37 -12.04
C ASP A 81 -24.35 -29.44 -12.80
N GLU A 82 -24.87 -28.81 -13.88
CA GLU A 82 -24.13 -27.81 -14.63
C GLU A 82 -23.82 -26.57 -13.76
N LYS A 83 -24.79 -26.09 -12.97
CA LYS A 83 -24.53 -24.98 -12.01
C LYS A 83 -23.45 -25.33 -11.00
N GLU A 84 -23.50 -26.53 -10.43
CA GLU A 84 -22.51 -26.98 -9.45
C GLU A 84 -21.11 -27.02 -10.07
N SER A 85 -21.00 -27.50 -11.30
CA SER A 85 -19.72 -27.49 -12.05
C SER A 85 -19.21 -26.06 -12.27
N LEU A 86 -20.08 -25.15 -12.73
CA LEU A 86 -19.71 -23.74 -12.95
C LEU A 86 -19.29 -23.03 -11.67
N TYR A 87 -19.95 -23.29 -10.54
CA TYR A 87 -19.52 -22.74 -9.23
C TYR A 87 -18.15 -23.27 -8.81
N LYS A 88 -17.83 -24.54 -9.03
CA LYS A 88 -16.49 -25.08 -8.77
C LYS A 88 -15.42 -24.41 -9.64
N GLU A 89 -15.74 -24.12 -10.90
CA GLU A 89 -14.82 -23.38 -11.79
C GLU A 89 -14.61 -21.93 -11.33
N ILE A 90 -15.67 -21.26 -10.85
CA ILE A 90 -15.60 -19.91 -10.29
C ILE A 90 -14.69 -19.90 -9.06
N ASP A 91 -14.89 -20.82 -8.10
CA ASP A 91 -14.08 -20.91 -6.89
C ASP A 91 -12.60 -21.16 -7.21
N GLN A 92 -12.33 -22.02 -8.20
CA GLN A 92 -10.97 -22.28 -8.66
C GLN A 92 -10.32 -21.03 -9.27
N GLU A 93 -11.08 -20.27 -10.07
CA GLU A 93 -10.57 -19.05 -10.71
C GLU A 93 -10.35 -17.93 -9.69
N ILE A 94 -11.22 -17.80 -8.69
CA ILE A 94 -11.03 -16.87 -7.55
C ILE A 94 -9.75 -17.22 -6.79
N ASN A 95 -9.51 -18.50 -6.51
CA ASN A 95 -8.31 -18.95 -5.83
C ASN A 95 -7.04 -18.64 -6.66
N ASN A 96 -7.08 -18.89 -7.97
CA ASN A 96 -5.97 -18.56 -8.88
C ASN A 96 -5.70 -17.06 -8.90
N MET A 97 -6.75 -16.22 -8.95
CA MET A 97 -6.64 -14.78 -8.88
C MET A 97 -6.03 -14.31 -7.56
N GLN A 98 -6.39 -14.96 -6.44
CA GLN A 98 -5.81 -14.64 -5.13
C GLN A 98 -4.32 -14.94 -5.09
N ILE A 99 -3.90 -16.12 -5.53
CA ILE A 99 -2.48 -16.50 -5.60
C ILE A 99 -1.69 -15.50 -6.46
N ASN A 100 -2.24 -15.11 -7.62
CA ASN A 100 -1.63 -14.11 -8.48
C ASN A 100 -1.52 -12.74 -7.77
N THR A 101 -2.59 -12.30 -7.12
CA THR A 101 -2.63 -11.05 -6.35
C THR A 101 -1.57 -11.03 -5.25
N ASP A 102 -1.46 -12.10 -4.47
CA ASP A 102 -0.49 -12.22 -3.37
C ASP A 102 0.96 -12.17 -3.90
N SER A 103 1.21 -12.79 -5.06
CA SER A 103 2.51 -12.71 -5.73
C SER A 103 2.86 -11.27 -6.15
N ILE A 104 1.90 -10.55 -6.75
CA ILE A 104 2.08 -9.16 -7.18
C ILE A 104 2.30 -8.26 -5.96
N LEU A 105 1.48 -8.40 -4.91
CA LEU A 105 1.60 -7.61 -3.68
C LEU A 105 2.96 -7.84 -3.01
N SER A 106 3.42 -9.09 -2.95
CA SER A 106 4.75 -9.42 -2.43
C SER A 106 5.87 -8.73 -3.23
N GLY A 107 5.75 -8.66 -4.55
CA GLY A 107 6.71 -7.98 -5.41
C GLY A 107 6.65 -6.44 -5.35
N LEU A 108 5.56 -5.86 -4.83
CA LEU A 108 5.40 -4.42 -4.65
C LEU A 108 5.67 -3.96 -3.21
N LEU A 109 5.77 -4.88 -2.26
CA LEU A 109 5.80 -4.62 -0.83
C LEU A 109 6.83 -3.56 -0.44
N THR A 110 8.08 -3.78 -0.81
CA THR A 110 9.20 -2.91 -0.43
C THR A 110 9.05 -1.51 -1.00
N GLN A 111 8.59 -1.38 -2.25
CA GLN A 111 8.32 -0.09 -2.86
C GLN A 111 7.13 0.64 -2.21
N ALA A 112 6.06 -0.08 -1.88
CA ALA A 112 4.90 0.50 -1.23
C ALA A 112 5.24 1.04 0.18
N PHE A 113 5.98 0.27 0.97
CA PHE A 113 6.49 0.75 2.27
C PHE A 113 7.43 1.95 2.12
N ALA A 114 8.27 1.97 1.09
CA ALA A 114 9.16 3.10 0.80
C ALA A 114 8.38 4.37 0.45
N VAL A 115 7.29 4.27 -0.33
CA VAL A 115 6.40 5.42 -0.61
C VAL A 115 5.81 5.98 0.67
N VAL A 116 5.28 5.12 1.55
CA VAL A 116 4.71 5.55 2.84
C VAL A 116 5.77 6.21 3.71
N LYS A 117 6.96 5.62 3.83
CA LYS A 117 8.07 6.16 4.61
C LYS A 117 8.55 7.51 4.09
N GLU A 118 8.69 7.66 2.77
CA GLU A 118 9.08 8.92 2.13
C GLU A 118 8.01 9.99 2.29
N THR A 119 6.74 9.63 2.16
CA THR A 119 5.62 10.56 2.39
C THR A 119 5.63 11.07 3.84
N ALA A 120 5.82 10.18 4.82
CA ALA A 120 5.95 10.56 6.23
C ALA A 120 7.15 11.50 6.45
N ARG A 121 8.31 11.21 5.85
CA ARG A 121 9.48 12.09 5.92
C ARG A 121 9.20 13.48 5.36
N ARG A 122 8.49 13.58 4.22
CA ARG A 122 8.13 14.87 3.63
C ARG A 122 7.23 15.68 4.54
N PHE A 123 6.25 15.06 5.22
CA PHE A 123 5.42 15.74 6.20
C PHE A 123 6.17 16.19 7.45
N VAL A 124 7.25 15.49 7.84
CA VAL A 124 8.11 15.94 8.96
C VAL A 124 8.91 17.17 8.59
N ILE A 125 9.47 17.22 7.38
CA ILE A 125 10.37 18.30 6.97
C ILE A 125 9.65 19.52 6.36
N ASN A 126 8.39 19.37 5.95
CA ASN A 126 7.57 20.42 5.33
C ASN A 126 6.28 20.62 6.12
N LYS A 127 5.93 21.87 6.39
CA LYS A 127 4.62 22.20 6.99
C LYS A 127 3.47 21.89 6.07
N GLU A 128 3.71 21.98 4.76
CA GLU A 128 2.72 21.80 3.71
C GLU A 128 3.34 21.01 2.54
N ILE A 129 2.52 20.18 1.91
CA ILE A 129 2.87 19.45 0.70
C ILE A 129 1.90 19.86 -0.40
N GLU A 130 2.45 20.42 -1.47
CA GLU A 130 1.68 20.81 -2.64
C GLU A 130 1.70 19.69 -3.70
N VAL A 131 0.53 19.37 -4.26
CA VAL A 131 0.33 18.42 -5.35
C VAL A 131 -0.72 18.92 -6.33
N ILE A 132 -0.78 18.37 -7.53
CA ILE A 132 -1.86 18.62 -8.48
C ILE A 132 -3.17 18.07 -7.89
N ALA A 133 -4.21 18.89 -7.84
CA ALA A 133 -5.48 18.53 -7.22
C ALA A 133 -6.23 17.47 -8.04
N THR A 134 -6.49 16.32 -7.43
CA THR A 134 -7.35 15.26 -7.96
C THR A 134 -8.80 15.44 -7.51
N SER A 135 -9.72 14.61 -8.03
CA SER A 135 -11.11 14.56 -7.53
C SER A 135 -11.16 14.21 -6.05
N TYR A 136 -10.30 13.29 -5.59
CA TYR A 136 -10.20 12.92 -4.18
C TYR A 136 -9.78 14.11 -3.28
N ASP A 137 -8.81 14.92 -3.70
CA ASP A 137 -8.40 16.10 -2.94
C ASP A 137 -9.53 17.13 -2.85
N ARG A 138 -10.29 17.30 -3.94
CA ARG A 138 -11.43 18.22 -4.00
C ARG A 138 -12.58 17.79 -3.09
N GLU A 139 -12.87 16.50 -3.03
CA GLU A 139 -13.85 15.92 -2.13
C GLU A 139 -13.40 16.07 -0.68
N LEU A 140 -12.17 15.67 -0.37
CA LEU A 140 -11.63 15.71 0.98
C LEU A 140 -11.51 17.13 1.54
N SER A 141 -11.20 18.13 0.71
CA SER A 141 -11.09 19.53 1.12
C SER A 141 -12.42 20.13 1.62
N GLN A 142 -13.56 19.53 1.28
CA GLN A 142 -14.87 19.94 1.78
C GLN A 142 -15.11 19.46 3.23
N GLU A 143 -14.44 18.41 3.65
CA GLU A 143 -14.62 17.78 4.94
C GLU A 143 -13.46 18.02 5.92
N LYS A 144 -12.25 18.21 5.40
CA LYS A 144 -11.01 18.22 6.19
C LYS A 144 -10.26 19.54 6.05
N SER A 145 -10.06 20.23 7.16
CA SER A 145 -9.37 21.53 7.21
C SER A 145 -7.87 21.46 6.89
N TYR A 146 -7.28 20.29 6.92
CA TYR A 146 -5.86 20.09 6.58
C TYR A 146 -5.60 19.88 5.08
N VAL A 147 -6.65 19.96 4.23
CA VAL A 147 -6.51 19.96 2.76
C VAL A 147 -7.15 21.24 2.23
N ASN A 148 -6.34 22.07 1.59
CA ASN A 148 -6.78 23.32 0.98
C ASN A 148 -6.57 23.27 -0.52
N LEU A 149 -7.47 23.90 -1.29
CA LEU A 149 -7.37 23.99 -2.74
C LEU A 149 -6.96 25.40 -3.16
N THR A 150 -6.03 25.47 -4.08
CA THR A 150 -5.63 26.70 -4.75
C THR A 150 -5.57 26.46 -6.25
N LYS A 151 -6.60 26.89 -7.00
CA LYS A 151 -6.75 26.65 -8.45
C LYS A 151 -6.74 25.14 -8.79
N ASP A 152 -5.66 24.67 -9.39
CA ASP A 152 -5.42 23.29 -9.82
C ASP A 152 -4.57 22.48 -8.82
N LYS A 153 -4.23 23.08 -7.66
CA LYS A 153 -3.36 22.46 -6.67
C LYS A 153 -4.10 22.16 -5.37
N ALA A 154 -3.68 21.10 -4.72
CA ALA A 154 -4.07 20.75 -3.36
C ALA A 154 -2.85 20.92 -2.45
N ILE A 155 -3.07 21.62 -1.34
CA ILE A 155 -2.08 21.88 -0.30
C ILE A 155 -2.48 21.07 0.93
N TRP A 156 -1.64 20.12 1.29
CA TRP A 156 -1.83 19.23 2.43
C TRP A 156 -1.00 19.73 3.61
N SER A 157 -1.65 20.12 4.70
CA SER A 157 -0.98 20.50 5.94
C SER A 157 -0.47 19.26 6.68
N ASN A 158 0.68 19.39 7.34
CA ASN A 158 1.18 18.37 8.25
C ASN A 158 0.51 18.43 9.64
N SER A 159 -0.46 19.32 9.84
CA SER A 159 -1.13 19.53 11.11
C SER A 159 -2.64 19.48 10.95
N TRP A 160 -3.32 18.92 11.95
CA TRP A 160 -4.79 18.84 12.01
C TRP A 160 -5.27 18.96 13.45
N ASP A 161 -6.55 19.22 13.63
CA ASP A 161 -7.21 19.16 14.92
C ASP A 161 -7.69 17.73 15.21
N ALA A 162 -7.37 17.22 16.40
CA ALA A 162 -7.85 15.95 16.89
C ALA A 162 -8.52 16.16 18.26
N ALA A 163 -9.84 16.15 18.25
CA ALA A 163 -10.66 16.35 19.46
C ALA A 163 -10.32 17.65 20.20
N GLY A 164 -10.16 18.75 19.47
CA GLY A 164 -9.87 20.08 20.02
C GLY A 164 -8.41 20.31 20.41
N LYS A 165 -7.48 19.40 19.99
CA LYS A 165 -6.04 19.56 20.19
C LYS A 165 -5.33 19.57 18.84
N PRO A 166 -4.46 20.56 18.56
CA PRO A 166 -3.65 20.55 17.37
C PRO A 166 -2.60 19.43 17.46
N ILE A 167 -2.57 18.58 16.43
CA ILE A 167 -1.56 17.53 16.25
C ILE A 167 -0.77 17.87 15.00
N THR A 168 0.55 17.69 15.08
CA THR A 168 1.46 17.83 13.94
C THR A 168 2.16 16.50 13.67
N TRP A 169 2.25 16.13 12.42
CA TRP A 169 3.00 14.93 12.02
C TRP A 169 4.50 15.16 12.21
N ASP A 170 5.10 14.41 13.12
CA ASP A 170 6.53 14.54 13.52
C ASP A 170 7.32 13.22 13.46
N MET A 171 6.70 12.16 12.88
CA MET A 171 7.25 10.80 12.89
C MET A 171 7.66 10.33 11.51
N ILE A 172 8.86 9.76 11.40
CA ILE A 172 9.31 8.92 10.29
C ILE A 172 9.36 7.47 10.77
N HIS A 173 8.86 6.54 9.97
CA HIS A 173 8.81 5.12 10.34
C HIS A 173 10.20 4.55 10.60
N TYR A 174 10.38 4.00 11.81
CA TYR A 174 11.60 3.28 12.20
C TYR A 174 11.59 1.86 11.61
N ASP A 175 12.78 1.28 11.45
CA ASP A 175 12.92 -0.09 10.93
C ASP A 175 12.11 -1.11 11.73
N VAL A 176 11.99 -0.96 13.06
CA VAL A 176 11.18 -1.83 13.91
C VAL A 176 9.69 -1.76 13.59
N GLN A 177 9.17 -0.59 13.19
CA GLN A 177 7.78 -0.43 12.78
C GLN A 177 7.54 -1.05 11.39
N LEU A 178 8.51 -0.94 10.49
CA LEU A 178 8.47 -1.61 9.19
C LEU A 178 8.46 -3.14 9.36
N ILE A 179 9.29 -3.67 10.27
CA ILE A 179 9.29 -5.09 10.64
C ILE A 179 7.90 -5.52 11.11
N GLY A 180 7.29 -4.77 12.03
CA GLY A 180 5.95 -5.06 12.53
C GLY A 180 4.84 -4.98 11.47
N GLY A 181 5.02 -4.16 10.44
CA GLY A 181 4.07 -4.05 9.33
C GLY A 181 4.21 -5.16 8.27
N ILE A 182 5.37 -5.84 8.22
CA ILE A 182 5.65 -6.95 7.28
C ILE A 182 5.31 -8.30 7.90
N SER A 183 5.38 -8.43 9.25
CA SER A 183 5.07 -9.66 10.02
C SER A 183 3.58 -9.95 10.06
#